data_158c12cbf46c7ef001f525598a334771
#
_entry.id   158c12cbf46c7ef001f525598a334771
#
_cell.length_a   1.000
_cell.length_b   1.000
_cell.length_c   1.000
_cell.angle_alpha   90.00
_cell.angle_beta   90.00
_cell.angle_gamma   90.00
#
_symmetry.space_group_name_H-M   'P 1'
#
loop_
_entity.id
_entity.type
_entity.pdbx_description
1 polymer ?
#
loop_
_entity_poly.entity_id
_entity_poly.type
_entity_poly.pdbx_seq_one_letter_code
_entity_poly.pdbx_strand_id
1 'polypeptide(L)' 'MATAEQRRDDEADEAVVLEWRFAVLMEAGYLPDQARVLASSKDVDVRLAERLLAQGCPRATAVRILL' A
#
# COMPACT_ATOMS: atom_id res chain seq x y z
N MET A 1 -0.57 -31.89 -3.54
CA MET A 1 0.39 -31.51 -4.55
C MET A 1 0.24 -30.09 -5.02
N ALA A 2 -0.89 -29.80 -5.57
CA ALA A 2 -1.19 -28.42 -6.02
C ALA A 2 -1.19 -27.42 -4.88
N THR A 3 -1.50 -27.85 -3.68
CA THR A 3 -1.64 -26.97 -2.51
C THR A 3 -0.34 -26.27 -2.11
N ALA A 4 0.79 -26.99 -2.17
CA ALA A 4 2.08 -26.41 -1.79
C ALA A 4 2.53 -25.35 -2.80
N GLU A 5 2.29 -25.61 -4.08
CA GLU A 5 2.60 -24.65 -5.14
C GLU A 5 1.72 -23.42 -5.05
N GLN A 6 0.45 -23.63 -4.74
CA GLN A 6 -0.49 -22.52 -4.59
C GLN A 6 -0.10 -21.61 -3.42
N ARG A 7 0.41 -22.17 -2.34
CA ARG A 7 0.89 -21.37 -1.21
C ARG A 7 2.05 -20.47 -1.60
N ARG A 8 2.99 -20.99 -2.38
CA ARG A 8 4.12 -20.22 -2.85
C ARG A 8 3.67 -19.08 -3.76
N ASP A 9 2.72 -19.37 -4.64
CA ASP A 9 2.19 -18.38 -5.55
C ASP A 9 1.45 -17.29 -4.78
N ASP A 10 0.67 -17.66 -3.76
CA ASP A 10 -0.04 -16.71 -2.93
C ASP A 10 0.93 -15.80 -2.16
N GLU A 11 1.99 -16.38 -1.61
CA GLU A 11 3.01 -15.61 -0.89
C GLU A 11 3.75 -14.66 -1.83
N ALA A 12 4.09 -15.13 -3.03
CA ALA A 12 4.75 -14.32 -4.04
C ALA A 12 3.84 -13.18 -4.49
N ASP A 13 2.56 -13.47 -4.70
CA ASP A 13 1.58 -12.47 -5.10
C ASP A 13 1.40 -11.40 -4.02
N GLU A 14 1.36 -11.79 -2.76
CA GLU A 14 1.26 -10.85 -1.65
C GLU A 14 2.49 -9.95 -1.59
N ALA A 15 3.68 -10.51 -1.77
CA ALA A 15 4.90 -9.73 -1.76
C ALA A 15 4.92 -8.73 -2.91
N VAL A 16 4.50 -9.15 -4.10
CA VAL A 16 4.43 -8.28 -5.27
C VAL A 16 3.43 -7.15 -5.05
N VAL A 17 2.27 -7.46 -4.49
CA VAL A 17 1.25 -6.47 -4.20
C VAL A 17 1.74 -5.45 -3.17
N LEU A 18 2.43 -5.90 -2.12
CA LEU A 18 2.98 -5.00 -1.11
C LEU A 18 4.03 -4.07 -1.71
N GLU A 19 4.92 -4.61 -2.53
CA GLU A 19 5.93 -3.80 -3.21
C GLU A 19 5.28 -2.77 -4.13
N TRP A 20 4.28 -3.18 -4.88
CA TRP A 20 3.57 -2.28 -5.77
C TRP A 20 2.88 -1.16 -4.99
N ARG A 21 2.19 -1.50 -3.92
CA ARG A 21 1.52 -0.51 -3.06
C ARG A 21 2.54 0.48 -2.49
N PHE A 22 3.64 -0.03 -1.99
CA PHE A 22 4.69 0.80 -1.43
C PHE A 22 5.23 1.77 -2.48
N ALA A 23 5.53 1.28 -3.67
CA ALA A 23 6.06 2.10 -4.76
C ALA A 23 5.07 3.21 -5.14
N VAL A 24 3.79 2.86 -5.29
CA VAL A 24 2.75 3.82 -5.65
C VAL A 24 2.63 4.90 -4.58
N LEU A 25 2.65 4.51 -3.31
CA LEU A 25 2.53 5.46 -2.21
C LEU A 25 3.76 6.38 -2.12
N MET A 26 4.94 5.85 -2.38
CA MET A 26 6.16 6.66 -2.43
C MET A 26 6.07 7.69 -3.56
N GLU A 27 5.62 7.27 -4.73
CA GLU A 27 5.45 8.19 -5.87
C GLU A 27 4.39 9.24 -5.59
N ALA A 28 3.36 8.90 -4.84
CA ALA A 28 2.32 9.84 -4.47
C ALA A 28 2.82 10.93 -3.54
N GLY A 29 3.92 10.69 -2.82
CA GLY A 29 4.52 11.68 -1.94
C GLY A 29 4.54 11.32 -0.47
N TYR A 30 4.12 10.11 -0.11
CA TYR A 30 4.21 9.67 1.28
C TYR A 30 5.66 9.41 1.69
N LEU A 31 5.95 9.62 2.97
CA LEU A 31 7.26 9.27 3.52
C LEU A 31 7.41 7.75 3.58
N PRO A 32 8.65 7.22 3.52
CA PRO A 32 8.86 5.77 3.52
C PRO A 32 8.15 5.03 4.66
N ASP A 33 8.20 5.57 5.86
CA ASP A 33 7.54 4.95 7.01
C ASP A 33 6.02 4.91 6.84
N GLN A 34 5.45 6.01 6.35
CA GLN A 34 4.02 6.12 6.09
C GLN A 34 3.60 5.16 4.98
N ALA A 35 4.37 5.14 3.89
CA ALA A 35 4.10 4.26 2.76
C ALA A 35 4.13 2.79 3.19
N ARG A 36 5.07 2.44 4.05
CA ARG A 36 5.18 1.07 4.54
C ARG A 36 3.97 0.66 5.37
N VAL A 37 3.54 1.51 6.29
CA VAL A 37 2.37 1.25 7.12
C VAL A 37 1.12 1.14 6.27
N LEU A 38 0.92 2.07 5.35
CA LEU A 38 -0.25 2.06 4.48
C LEU A 38 -0.25 0.85 3.55
N ALA A 39 0.90 0.51 2.98
CA ALA A 39 1.01 -0.65 2.11
C ALA A 39 0.69 -1.96 2.83
N SER A 40 1.06 -2.04 4.10
CA SER A 40 0.82 -3.24 4.93
C SER A 40 -0.62 -3.37 5.39
N SER A 41 -1.40 -2.30 5.31
CA SER A 41 -2.80 -2.30 5.77
C SER A 41 -3.71 -2.72 4.63
N LYS A 42 -4.32 -3.88 4.73
CA LYS A 42 -5.16 -4.45 3.67
C LYS A 42 -6.39 -3.60 3.37
N ASP A 43 -6.88 -2.89 4.37
CA ASP A 43 -8.08 -2.07 4.21
C ASP A 43 -7.82 -0.71 3.57
N VAL A 44 -6.57 -0.35 3.38
CA VAL A 44 -6.21 0.93 2.77
C VAL A 44 -6.35 0.85 1.26
N ASP A 45 -7.13 1.77 0.71
CA ASP A 45 -7.26 1.94 -0.73
C ASP A 45 -6.12 2.83 -1.23
N VAL A 46 -5.21 2.25 -1.97
CA VAL A 46 -4.05 2.94 -2.50
C VAL A 46 -4.44 4.11 -3.41
N ARG A 47 -5.49 3.93 -4.20
CA ARG A 47 -5.97 4.98 -5.10
C ARG A 47 -6.52 6.17 -4.33
N LEU A 48 -7.23 5.89 -3.25
CA LEU A 48 -7.71 6.95 -2.38
C LEU A 48 -6.54 7.67 -1.72
N ALA A 49 -5.52 6.91 -1.30
CA ALA A 49 -4.32 7.49 -0.71
C ALA A 49 -3.63 8.45 -1.69
N GLU A 50 -3.51 8.06 -2.94
CA GLU A 50 -2.95 8.93 -3.98
C GLU A 50 -3.80 10.19 -4.17
N ARG A 51 -5.11 10.01 -4.23
CA ARG A 51 -6.05 11.09 -4.48
C ARG A 51 -6.01 12.13 -3.38
N LEU A 52 -5.90 11.69 -2.13
CA LEU A 52 -5.85 12.61 -0.99
C LEU A 52 -4.68 13.60 -1.12
N LEU A 53 -3.50 13.10 -1.45
CA LEU A 53 -2.34 13.96 -1.63
C LEU A 53 -2.46 14.81 -2.88
N ALA A 54 -3.02 14.27 -3.96
CA ALA A 54 -3.25 15.02 -5.19
C ALA A 54 -4.21 16.20 -4.96
N GLN A 55 -5.12 16.08 -4.02
CA GLN A 55 -6.07 17.13 -3.67
C GLN A 55 -5.50 18.13 -2.67
N GLY A 56 -4.25 17.95 -2.27
CA GLY A 56 -3.59 18.86 -1.34
C GLY A 56 -3.73 18.49 0.13
N CYS A 57 -4.22 17.30 0.43
CA CYS A 57 -4.31 16.83 1.81
C CYS A 57 -2.91 16.63 2.39
N PRO A 58 -2.60 17.14 3.60
CA PRO A 58 -1.31 16.88 4.24
C PRO A 58 -1.13 15.38 4.49
N ARG A 59 0.11 14.91 4.39
CA ARG A 59 0.43 13.49 4.56
C ARG A 59 -0.07 12.95 5.90
N ALA A 60 0.19 13.65 6.98
CA ALA A 60 -0.23 13.21 8.31
C ALA A 60 -1.75 13.05 8.40
N THR A 61 -2.48 14.00 7.84
CA THR A 61 -3.93 13.94 7.82
C THR A 61 -4.43 12.78 6.96
N ALA A 62 -3.82 12.58 5.79
CA ALA A 62 -4.18 11.49 4.91
C ALA A 62 -3.98 10.13 5.59
N VAL A 63 -2.87 9.95 6.27
CA VAL A 63 -2.59 8.71 7.02
C VAL A 63 -3.66 8.48 8.08
N ARG A 64 -4.06 9.52 8.79
CA ARG A 64 -5.11 9.41 9.82
C ARG A 64 -6.46 9.03 9.22
N ILE A 65 -6.78 9.56 8.07
CA ILE A 65 -8.04 9.24 7.37
C ILE A 65 -8.03 7.79 6.92
N LEU A 66 -6.90 7.31 6.42
CA LEU A 66 -6.78 5.97 5.85
C LEU A 66 -6.69 4.88 6.90
N LEU A 67 -6.14 5.17 8.04
CA LEU A 67 -6.01 4.22 9.14
C LEU A 67 -7.07 4.45 10.19
#